data_76808c475d7f26095baf06fc0b36a236
#
_entry.id   76808c475d7f26095baf06fc0b36a236
#
_cell.length_a   1.000
_cell.length_b   1.000
_cell.length_c   1.000
_cell.angle_alpha   90.00
_cell.angle_beta   90.00
_cell.angle_gamma   90.00
#
_symmetry.space_group_name_H-M   'P 1'
#
loop_
_entity.id
_entity.type
_entity.pdbx_description
1 polymer ?
#
loop_
_entity_poly.entity_id
_entity_poly.type
_entity_poly.pdbx_seq_one_letter_code
_entity_poly.pdbx_strand_id
1 'polypeptide(L)'
;MLIDAGGFSDRVEAKHNFASQNKTRGNERRRWHGTTRKCRVGDKGVATLCSDPLCSLCCIMKSSFDLSFVAKKMKWGMFGVGIYTSSTSSKFVPYPSSAFGLLSNGFGRSNGYSRNDCTSTWKAMLLNKVVVGKGYKMITSNPALTEPPAGYDSVSVVVYSSSAGR
;
A
#
# COMPACT_ATOMS: atom_id res chain seq x y z
N MET A 1 9.97 2.42 -9.60
CA MET A 1 9.77 3.78 -10.11
C MET A 1 9.56 4.68 -8.91
N LEU A 2 10.46 5.63 -8.69
CA LEU A 2 10.29 6.66 -7.68
C LEU A 2 9.42 7.75 -8.28
N ILE A 3 8.35 8.10 -7.62
CA ILE A 3 7.62 9.31 -7.96
C ILE A 3 7.66 10.20 -6.73
N ASP A 4 8.74 10.97 -6.66
CA ASP A 4 8.82 12.12 -5.78
C ASP A 4 8.16 13.32 -6.49
N ALA A 5 6.84 13.33 -6.46
CA ALA A 5 6.08 14.44 -7.00
C ALA A 5 6.32 15.70 -6.15
N GLY A 6 7.25 16.54 -6.59
CA GLY A 6 7.44 17.88 -6.04
C GLY A 6 8.27 17.96 -4.77
N GLY A 7 9.34 17.15 -4.63
CA GLY A 7 10.29 17.30 -3.53
C GLY A 7 9.73 16.92 -2.15
N PHE A 8 8.76 15.97 -2.10
CA PHE A 8 8.20 15.50 -0.83
C PHE A 8 9.28 14.87 0.05
N SER A 9 10.19 14.07 -0.54
CA SER A 9 11.33 13.49 0.16
C SER A 9 12.22 14.57 0.79
N ASP A 10 12.45 15.66 0.07
CA ASP A 10 13.27 16.79 0.54
C ASP A 10 12.61 17.53 1.70
N ARG A 11 11.30 17.78 1.62
CA ARG A 11 10.55 18.42 2.71
C ARG A 11 10.55 17.56 3.98
N VAL A 12 10.37 16.27 3.83
CA VAL A 12 10.39 15.32 4.95
C VAL A 12 11.79 15.22 5.55
N GLU A 13 12.85 15.23 4.71
CA GLU A 13 14.22 15.21 5.16
C GLU A 13 14.59 16.51 5.91
N ALA A 14 14.21 17.67 5.37
CA ALA A 14 14.44 18.96 6.01
C ALA A 14 13.76 19.06 7.39
N LYS A 15 12.59 18.43 7.55
CA LYS A 15 11.85 18.42 8.80
C LYS A 15 12.46 17.51 9.87
N HIS A 16 13.03 16.37 9.48
CA HIS A 16 13.40 15.31 10.43
C HIS A 16 14.87 14.93 10.44
N ASN A 17 15.64 15.34 9.41
CA ASN A 17 17.07 15.05 9.26
C ASN A 17 17.39 13.55 9.44
N PHE A 18 16.76 12.69 8.65
CA PHE A 18 16.95 11.24 8.75
C PHE A 18 18.36 10.79 8.37
N ALA A 19 19.06 11.52 7.51
CA ALA A 19 20.43 11.23 7.14
C ALA A 19 21.36 11.25 8.36
N SER A 20 21.19 12.19 9.28
CA SER A 20 21.97 12.25 10.53
C SER A 20 21.66 11.09 11.48
N GLN A 21 20.56 10.39 11.29
CA GLN A 21 20.14 9.22 12.06
C GLN A 21 20.55 7.89 11.40
N ASN A 22 21.46 7.90 10.42
CA ASN A 22 21.84 6.74 9.61
C ASN A 22 20.67 6.07 8.89
N LYS A 23 19.67 6.85 8.47
CA LYS A 23 18.53 6.41 7.68
C LYS A 23 18.64 6.94 6.26
N THR A 24 17.89 6.34 5.35
CA THR A 24 17.74 6.89 4.00
C THR A 24 17.03 8.23 4.05
N ARG A 25 17.34 9.12 3.08
CA ARG A 25 16.67 10.41 2.92
C ARG A 25 15.15 10.24 2.95
N GLY A 26 14.45 11.05 3.73
CA GLY A 26 13.01 10.93 3.96
C GLY A 26 12.56 9.60 4.58
N ASN A 27 13.52 8.81 5.14
CA ASN A 27 13.27 7.47 5.66
C ASN A 27 12.57 6.57 4.62
N GLU A 28 13.07 6.59 3.35
CA GLU A 28 12.53 5.76 2.27
C GLU A 28 12.58 4.26 2.61
N ARG A 29 11.52 3.55 2.27
CA ARG A 29 11.38 2.11 2.46
C ARG A 29 10.82 1.45 1.22
N ARG A 30 11.30 0.25 0.92
CA ARG A 30 10.63 -0.61 -0.09
C ARG A 30 9.34 -1.15 0.50
N ARG A 31 8.22 -0.97 -0.24
CA ARG A 31 6.88 -1.38 0.19
C ARG A 31 6.12 -1.99 -0.96
N TRP A 32 5.44 -3.06 -0.66
CA TRP A 32 4.52 -3.72 -1.58
C TRP A 32 3.17 -2.99 -1.59
N HIS A 33 2.57 -2.93 -2.77
CA HIS A 33 1.22 -2.43 -2.96
C HIS A 33 0.46 -3.37 -3.89
N GLY A 34 -0.67 -3.90 -3.41
CA GLY A 34 -1.60 -4.71 -4.19
C GLY A 34 -2.68 -3.84 -4.81
N THR A 35 -3.00 -4.10 -6.07
CA THR A 35 -3.99 -3.32 -6.82
C THR A 35 -4.69 -4.17 -7.87
N THR A 36 -5.73 -3.62 -8.50
CA THR A 36 -6.48 -4.30 -9.56
C THR A 36 -5.74 -4.22 -10.89
N ARG A 37 -5.59 -5.37 -11.56
CA ARG A 37 -5.07 -5.49 -12.93
C ARG A 37 -6.18 -6.00 -13.85
N LYS A 38 -6.46 -5.27 -14.93
CA LYS A 38 -7.46 -5.64 -15.95
C LYS A 38 -6.87 -6.11 -17.26
N CYS A 39 -5.55 -6.00 -17.42
CA CYS A 39 -4.83 -6.45 -18.61
C CYS A 39 -3.79 -7.50 -18.23
N ARG A 40 -3.04 -7.98 -19.20
CA ARG A 40 -2.01 -9.01 -18.99
C ARG A 40 -0.60 -8.44 -18.79
N VAL A 41 -0.45 -7.14 -18.53
CA VAL A 41 0.87 -6.53 -18.28
C VAL A 41 1.58 -7.23 -17.13
N GLY A 42 2.84 -7.59 -17.34
CA GLY A 42 3.63 -8.38 -16.41
C GLY A 42 3.56 -9.90 -16.63
N ASP A 43 2.69 -10.39 -17.51
CA ASP A 43 2.76 -11.78 -18.01
C ASP A 43 3.95 -11.91 -18.96
N LYS A 44 4.43 -13.15 -19.17
CA LYS A 44 5.56 -13.41 -20.08
C LYS A 44 5.29 -12.78 -21.46
N GLY A 45 6.19 -11.90 -21.90
CA GLY A 45 6.12 -11.22 -23.18
C GLY A 45 5.15 -10.02 -23.23
N VAL A 46 4.47 -9.65 -22.13
CA VAL A 46 3.52 -8.54 -22.13
C VAL A 46 4.06 -7.42 -21.24
N ALA A 47 4.76 -6.45 -21.84
CA ALA A 47 5.33 -5.29 -21.15
C ALA A 47 4.52 -3.98 -21.35
N THR A 48 3.61 -3.94 -22.32
CA THR A 48 2.87 -2.73 -22.68
C THR A 48 1.74 -2.43 -21.70
N LEU A 49 1.71 -1.21 -21.19
CA LEU A 49 0.66 -0.73 -20.31
C LEU A 49 -0.64 -0.47 -21.11
N CYS A 50 -1.76 -0.98 -20.63
CA CYS A 50 -3.05 -0.75 -21.27
C CYS A 50 -3.59 0.67 -21.01
N SER A 51 -4.56 1.11 -21.81
CA SER A 51 -5.21 2.43 -21.66
C SER A 51 -6.53 2.36 -20.89
N ASP A 52 -6.90 1.20 -20.33
CA ASP A 52 -8.14 1.05 -19.56
C ASP A 52 -8.04 1.88 -18.25
N PRO A 53 -8.91 2.89 -18.04
CA PRO A 53 -8.91 3.72 -16.83
C PRO A 53 -9.29 2.95 -15.57
N LEU A 54 -9.87 1.77 -15.71
CA LEU A 54 -10.21 0.88 -14.61
C LEU A 54 -9.07 -0.08 -14.25
N CYS A 55 -7.99 -0.14 -15.03
CA CYS A 55 -6.79 -0.91 -14.72
C CYS A 55 -5.89 -0.11 -13.77
N SER A 56 -6.15 -0.22 -12.48
CA SER A 56 -5.43 0.56 -11.46
C SER A 56 -3.91 0.34 -11.53
N LEU A 57 -3.45 -0.88 -11.84
CA LEU A 57 -2.02 -1.17 -12.01
C LEU A 57 -1.40 -0.27 -13.09
N CYS A 58 -1.98 -0.24 -14.29
CA CYS A 58 -1.46 0.56 -15.40
C CYS A 58 -1.59 2.07 -15.14
N CYS A 59 -2.68 2.50 -14.51
CA CYS A 59 -2.85 3.90 -14.11
C CYS A 59 -1.75 4.34 -13.15
N ILE A 60 -1.47 3.57 -12.09
CA ILE A 60 -0.40 3.88 -11.14
C ILE A 60 0.97 3.89 -11.83
N MET A 61 1.24 2.95 -12.73
CA MET A 61 2.52 2.89 -13.44
C MET A 61 2.71 4.06 -14.42
N LYS A 62 1.64 4.65 -14.95
CA LYS A 62 1.68 5.80 -15.86
C LYS A 62 1.76 7.13 -15.15
N SER A 63 0.93 7.33 -14.12
CA SER A 63 0.67 8.64 -13.51
C SER A 63 0.94 8.71 -12.00
N SER A 64 1.43 7.63 -11.38
CA SER A 64 1.60 7.52 -9.94
C SER A 64 0.31 7.26 -9.17
N PHE A 65 0.45 7.26 -7.85
CA PHE A 65 -0.67 7.16 -6.93
C PHE A 65 -1.43 8.49 -6.87
N ASP A 66 -2.74 8.41 -6.99
CA ASP A 66 -3.64 9.55 -6.88
C ASP A 66 -4.70 9.26 -5.81
N LEU A 67 -4.71 10.07 -4.75
CA LEU A 67 -5.65 9.95 -3.64
C LEU A 67 -7.09 10.19 -4.07
N SER A 68 -7.33 10.97 -5.13
CA SER A 68 -8.69 11.19 -5.65
C SER A 68 -9.31 9.91 -6.18
N PHE A 69 -8.51 9.02 -6.78
CA PHE A 69 -8.96 7.68 -7.19
C PHE A 69 -9.22 6.76 -6.01
N VAL A 70 -8.39 6.86 -4.97
CA VAL A 70 -8.56 6.07 -3.74
C VAL A 70 -9.87 6.45 -3.07
N ALA A 71 -10.14 7.73 -2.89
CA ALA A 71 -11.35 8.25 -2.26
C ALA A 71 -12.64 7.81 -2.98
N LYS A 72 -12.60 7.72 -4.32
CA LYS A 72 -13.75 7.23 -5.11
C LYS A 72 -14.02 5.73 -4.97
N LYS A 73 -12.96 4.92 -4.78
CA LYS A 73 -13.05 3.45 -4.72
C LYS A 73 -13.20 2.91 -3.31
N MET A 74 -12.59 3.57 -2.33
CA MET A 74 -12.57 3.11 -0.94
C MET A 74 -13.38 4.07 -0.08
N LYS A 75 -14.57 3.62 0.33
CA LYS A 75 -15.40 4.39 1.27
C LYS A 75 -14.86 4.35 2.69
N TRP A 76 -14.00 3.41 3.01
CA TRP A 76 -13.37 3.25 4.33
C TRP A 76 -12.08 2.42 4.23
N GLY A 77 -11.14 2.71 5.08
CA GLY A 77 -9.91 1.96 5.28
C GLY A 77 -9.58 1.87 6.77
N MET A 78 -8.65 1.03 7.16
CA MET A 78 -8.27 0.87 8.58
C MET A 78 -7.84 2.20 9.22
N PHE A 79 -7.27 3.10 8.42
CA PHE A 79 -6.81 4.44 8.83
C PHE A 79 -7.32 5.51 7.86
N GLY A 80 -8.62 5.43 7.50
CA GLY A 80 -9.23 6.38 6.56
C GLY A 80 -8.80 6.18 5.11
N VAL A 81 -8.97 7.22 4.30
CA VAL A 81 -8.59 7.23 2.88
C VAL A 81 -7.08 7.41 2.76
N GLY A 82 -6.39 6.45 2.14
CA GLY A 82 -4.94 6.52 2.01
C GLY A 82 -4.35 5.46 1.09
N ILE A 83 -3.07 5.59 0.78
CA ILE A 83 -2.31 4.60 0.02
C ILE A 83 -1.73 3.59 0.99
N TYR A 84 -2.26 2.38 0.96
CA TYR A 84 -1.87 1.30 1.85
C TYR A 84 -0.74 0.47 1.25
N THR A 85 0.32 0.29 2.01
CA THR A 85 1.49 -0.49 1.59
C THR A 85 1.92 -1.45 2.70
N SER A 86 2.69 -2.47 2.36
CA SER A 86 3.19 -3.45 3.32
C SER A 86 4.69 -3.73 3.13
N SER A 87 5.37 -4.10 4.21
CA SER A 87 6.73 -4.63 4.15
C SER A 87 6.77 -6.05 3.58
N THR A 88 5.65 -6.77 3.58
CA THR A 88 5.55 -8.15 3.09
C THR A 88 4.56 -8.26 1.93
N SER A 89 4.90 -9.03 0.91
CA SER A 89 4.03 -9.30 -0.24
C SER A 89 2.82 -10.16 0.13
N SER A 90 2.96 -11.06 1.09
CA SER A 90 1.89 -11.97 1.53
C SER A 90 0.61 -11.27 1.97
N LYS A 91 0.71 -10.01 2.42
CA LYS A 91 -0.46 -9.22 2.80
C LYS A 91 -1.43 -8.94 1.65
N PHE A 92 -0.95 -9.04 0.40
CA PHE A 92 -1.72 -8.75 -0.81
C PHE A 92 -2.09 -10.00 -1.62
N VAL A 93 -1.73 -11.18 -1.14
CA VAL A 93 -2.13 -12.45 -1.75
C VAL A 93 -3.37 -12.95 -0.99
N PRO A 94 -4.52 -13.14 -1.66
CA PRO A 94 -5.67 -13.76 -1.01
C PRO A 94 -5.29 -15.19 -0.59
N TYR A 95 -5.46 -15.51 0.68
CA TYR A 95 -5.42 -16.91 1.11
C TYR A 95 -6.61 -17.65 0.50
N PRO A 96 -6.43 -18.90 0.05
CA PRO A 96 -7.56 -19.75 -0.32
C PRO A 96 -8.54 -19.78 0.86
N SER A 97 -9.80 -19.53 0.59
CA SER A 97 -10.87 -19.44 1.60
C SER A 97 -11.09 -20.72 2.44
N SER A 98 -10.46 -21.83 2.05
CA SER A 98 -10.52 -23.12 2.76
C SER A 98 -9.66 -23.20 4.02
N ALA A 99 -8.71 -22.32 4.24
CA ALA A 99 -7.80 -22.39 5.39
C ALA A 99 -8.19 -21.48 6.58
N PHE A 100 -9.16 -20.59 6.43
CA PHE A 100 -9.48 -19.58 7.45
C PHE A 100 -10.98 -19.37 7.67
N GLY A 101 -11.74 -20.46 7.70
CA GLY A 101 -13.19 -20.44 7.94
C GLY A 101 -13.62 -20.04 9.35
N LEU A 102 -12.73 -19.74 10.29
CA LEU A 102 -13.09 -19.61 11.71
C LEU A 102 -12.52 -18.38 12.46
N LEU A 103 -11.80 -17.47 11.81
CA LEU A 103 -11.31 -16.27 12.48
C LEU A 103 -11.68 -14.95 11.75
N SER A 104 -12.87 -14.89 11.17
CA SER A 104 -13.40 -13.65 10.59
C SER A 104 -14.14 -12.82 11.64
N ASN A 105 -13.53 -12.56 12.79
CA ASN A 105 -14.01 -11.53 13.68
C ASN A 105 -13.62 -10.17 13.11
N GLY A 106 -14.46 -9.62 12.21
CA GLY A 106 -14.55 -8.18 11.98
C GLY A 106 -13.43 -7.45 11.24
N PHE A 107 -12.32 -8.09 10.91
CA PHE A 107 -11.31 -7.46 10.06
C PHE A 107 -11.70 -7.61 8.60
N GLY A 108 -12.55 -6.67 8.18
CA GLY A 108 -13.11 -6.61 6.86
C GLY A 108 -12.06 -6.83 5.77
N ARG A 109 -12.51 -7.48 4.70
CA ARG A 109 -11.82 -7.65 3.43
C ARG A 109 -11.05 -6.37 3.11
N SER A 110 -9.74 -6.37 3.33
CA SER A 110 -8.91 -5.25 2.93
C SER A 110 -8.94 -5.19 1.41
N ASN A 111 -9.49 -4.11 0.86
CA ASN A 111 -9.55 -3.85 -0.59
C ASN A 111 -8.16 -3.66 -1.22
N GLY A 112 -7.09 -3.99 -0.50
CA GLY A 112 -5.70 -3.89 -0.93
C GLY A 112 -5.11 -5.16 -1.53
N TYR A 113 -5.92 -6.19 -1.81
CA TYR A 113 -5.41 -7.41 -2.44
C TYR A 113 -5.14 -7.20 -3.92
N SER A 114 -4.03 -7.79 -4.40
CA SER A 114 -3.78 -7.91 -5.83
C SER A 114 -4.91 -8.71 -6.47
N ARG A 115 -5.68 -8.05 -7.34
CA ARG A 115 -6.83 -8.64 -8.01
C ARG A 115 -6.59 -8.65 -9.52
N ASN A 116 -6.84 -9.80 -10.13
CA ASN A 116 -6.88 -9.93 -11.57
C ASN A 116 -8.34 -9.93 -12.03
N ASP A 117 -8.70 -8.94 -12.84
CA ASP A 117 -9.95 -8.92 -13.61
C ASP A 117 -9.66 -9.24 -15.08
N CYS A 118 -8.68 -10.11 -15.36
CA CYS A 118 -8.30 -10.58 -16.67
C CYS A 118 -8.06 -12.10 -16.62
N THR A 119 -7.89 -12.72 -17.77
CA THR A 119 -7.69 -14.18 -17.94
C THR A 119 -6.33 -14.69 -17.45
N SER A 120 -5.46 -13.83 -16.95
CA SER A 120 -4.14 -14.24 -16.45
C SER A 120 -4.24 -14.98 -15.12
N THR A 121 -3.47 -16.08 -14.99
CA THR A 121 -3.29 -16.79 -13.72
C THR A 121 -2.29 -16.10 -12.79
N TRP A 122 -1.45 -15.19 -13.31
CA TRP A 122 -0.46 -14.45 -12.55
C TRP A 122 -1.07 -13.25 -11.83
N LYS A 123 -0.65 -13.01 -10.60
CA LYS A 123 -0.99 -11.80 -9.87
C LYS A 123 0.15 -10.80 -9.93
N ALA A 124 -0.18 -9.54 -10.18
CA ALA A 124 0.80 -8.47 -10.20
C ALA A 124 0.72 -7.61 -8.93
N MET A 125 1.87 -7.24 -8.40
CA MET A 125 2.02 -6.32 -7.28
C MET A 125 3.09 -5.30 -7.61
N LEU A 126 2.97 -4.10 -7.09
CA LEU A 126 3.99 -3.06 -7.21
C LEU A 126 4.93 -3.12 -6.01
N LEU A 127 6.24 -3.11 -6.27
CA LEU A 127 7.26 -2.86 -5.27
C LEU A 127 7.74 -1.42 -5.42
N ASN A 128 7.37 -0.57 -4.48
CA ASN A 128 7.62 0.86 -4.52
C ASN A 128 8.69 1.26 -3.51
N LYS A 129 9.43 2.33 -3.81
CA LYS A 129 10.09 3.11 -2.79
C LYS A 129 9.09 4.14 -2.27
N VAL A 130 8.88 4.15 -0.97
CA VAL A 130 7.92 5.03 -0.30
C VAL A 130 8.66 5.87 0.72
N VAL A 131 8.50 7.17 0.66
CA VAL A 131 8.93 8.10 1.71
C VAL A 131 7.99 7.91 2.89
N VAL A 132 8.48 7.23 3.92
CA VAL A 132 7.68 6.92 5.12
C VAL A 132 7.75 8.06 6.13
N GLY A 133 8.84 8.81 6.12
CA GLY A 133 9.06 9.87 7.09
C GLY A 133 9.07 9.36 8.53
N LYS A 134 8.53 10.15 9.44
CA LYS A 134 8.29 9.78 10.83
C LYS A 134 6.93 9.08 10.93
N GLY A 135 6.93 7.77 11.13
CA GLY A 135 5.71 6.96 11.23
C GLY A 135 5.09 6.99 12.62
N TYR A 136 3.78 7.22 12.69
CA TYR A 136 2.98 7.04 13.90
C TYR A 136 2.51 5.60 14.00
N LYS A 137 2.74 4.95 15.15
CA LYS A 137 2.34 3.55 15.38
C LYS A 137 0.98 3.51 16.05
N MET A 138 0.03 2.84 15.42
CA MET A 138 -1.30 2.56 15.99
C MET A 138 -1.49 1.08 16.23
N ILE A 139 -2.17 0.74 17.31
CA ILE A 139 -2.53 -0.64 17.68
C ILE A 139 -4.00 -0.97 17.29
N THR A 140 -4.81 0.05 17.12
CA THR A 140 -6.22 -0.05 16.75
C THR A 140 -6.50 0.69 15.46
N SER A 141 -7.52 0.27 14.72
CA SER A 141 -7.99 0.98 13.53
C SER A 141 -8.68 2.29 13.89
N ASN A 142 -8.50 3.29 13.04
CA ASN A 142 -9.24 4.56 13.09
C ASN A 142 -9.68 4.94 11.67
N PRO A 143 -10.85 4.48 11.21
CA PRO A 143 -11.34 4.77 9.86
C PRO A 143 -11.67 6.24 9.61
N ALA A 144 -11.84 7.04 10.66
CA ALA A 144 -12.12 8.48 10.57
C ALA A 144 -10.85 9.32 10.39
N LEU A 145 -9.66 8.69 10.36
CA LEU A 145 -8.40 9.41 10.22
C LEU A 145 -8.31 10.03 8.82
N THR A 146 -8.09 11.33 8.75
CA THR A 146 -7.92 12.06 7.48
C THR A 146 -6.46 12.33 7.14
N GLU A 147 -5.61 12.42 8.18
CA GLU A 147 -4.17 12.66 8.05
C GLU A 147 -3.42 12.06 9.24
N PRO A 148 -2.10 11.84 9.13
CA PRO A 148 -1.28 11.46 10.27
C PRO A 148 -1.34 12.49 11.39
N PRO A 149 -1.22 12.10 12.68
CA PRO A 149 -1.15 13.05 13.78
C PRO A 149 -0.04 14.09 13.60
N ALA A 150 -0.20 15.27 14.17
CA ALA A 150 0.74 16.37 14.06
C ALA A 150 2.18 15.91 14.41
N GLY A 151 3.13 16.27 13.55
CA GLY A 151 4.54 15.88 13.69
C GLY A 151 4.90 14.51 13.09
N TYR A 152 3.95 13.79 12.51
CA TYR A 152 4.17 12.53 11.79
C TYR A 152 3.82 12.66 10.31
N ASP A 153 4.38 11.77 9.48
CA ASP A 153 4.24 11.81 8.03
C ASP A 153 3.51 10.57 7.48
N SER A 154 3.39 9.53 8.31
CA SER A 154 2.67 8.29 7.95
C SER A 154 2.12 7.60 9.19
N VAL A 155 1.21 6.63 8.96
CA VAL A 155 0.64 5.78 10.01
C VAL A 155 0.98 4.33 9.70
N SER A 156 1.35 3.58 10.72
CA SER A 156 1.61 2.15 10.64
C SER A 156 0.84 1.38 11.70
N VAL A 157 0.32 0.20 11.34
CA VAL A 157 -0.27 -0.72 12.31
C VAL A 157 0.82 -1.63 12.90
N VAL A 158 0.79 -1.81 14.21
CA VAL A 158 1.54 -2.86 14.88
C VAL A 158 0.62 -4.07 15.02
N VAL A 159 0.85 -5.10 14.20
CA VAL A 159 0.16 -6.37 14.36
C VAL A 159 0.97 -7.18 15.38
N TYR A 160 0.45 -7.31 16.57
CA TYR A 160 0.97 -8.31 17.51
C TYR A 160 0.53 -9.68 16.99
N SER A 161 1.46 -10.51 16.55
CA SER A 161 1.22 -11.94 16.48
C SER A 161 1.08 -12.41 17.93
N SER A 162 -0.14 -12.73 18.36
CA SER A 162 -0.31 -13.50 19.57
C SER A 162 0.41 -14.83 19.34
N SER A 163 1.62 -14.95 19.83
CA SER A 163 2.23 -16.26 20.07
C SER A 163 1.33 -16.93 21.09
N ALA A 164 0.42 -17.81 20.63
CA ALA A 164 -0.24 -18.76 21.51
C ALA A 164 0.88 -19.53 22.21
N GLY A 165 1.03 -19.28 23.50
CA GLY A 165 1.92 -20.04 24.34
C GLY A 165 1.58 -21.52 24.24
N ARG A 166 2.58 -22.34 24.06
CA ARG A 166 2.54 -23.78 24.26
C ARG A 166 2.57 -24.06 25.75
#